data_875d197d719bd3a470e6b784d9fddcd8
#
_entry.id   875d197d719bd3a470e6b784d9fddcd8
#
_cell.length_a   1.000
_cell.length_b   1.000
_cell.length_c   1.000
_cell.angle_alpha   90.00
_cell.angle_beta   90.00
_cell.angle_gamma   90.00
#
_symmetry.space_group_name_H-M   'P 1'
#
loop_
_entity.id
_entity.type
_entity.pdbx_description
1 polymer ?
#
loop_
_entity_poly.entity_id
_entity_poly.type
_entity_poly.pdbx_seq_one_letter_code
_entity_poly.pdbx_strand_id
1 'polypeptide(L)'
;VINSSSSGRVSVKKSQAKYKLFGFLTDEVMAQHPDYAHMAKNPVYILRDALSKLGFKVQKGPVPLMDMRLDATELAHGKAELDKLVTPEKKTICIFTFATGSKCYSPEWWLPVYETLKHRFPDYNIAEVLPAENVSQINFAAPTFYSHDVREIAAFIAASEVFIGADSGIMHLASASKTPTLGLFGVTQSFRYEPYGNGSVPIDTNVTDANAIADIVAGILDKG
;
A
#
# COMPACT_ATOMS: atom_id res chain seq x y z
N VAL A 1 -2.07 23.29 10.10
CA VAL A 1 -2.38 21.92 9.60
C VAL A 1 -2.67 22.03 8.12
N ILE A 2 -1.86 21.41 7.30
CA ILE A 2 -2.07 21.32 5.85
C ILE A 2 -2.97 20.12 5.61
N ASN A 3 -4.16 20.35 5.05
CA ASN A 3 -5.12 19.30 4.75
C ASN A 3 -5.28 19.20 3.24
N SER A 4 -5.15 18.00 2.67
CA SER A 4 -5.53 17.73 1.28
C SER A 4 -6.91 17.09 1.23
N SER A 5 -7.79 17.58 0.38
CA SER A 5 -9.06 16.93 0.11
C SER A 5 -8.94 16.00 -1.09
N SER A 6 -9.83 15.01 -1.20
CA SER A 6 -9.92 14.11 -2.36
C SER A 6 -10.20 14.82 -3.69
N SER A 7 -10.57 16.10 -3.65
CA SER A 7 -10.77 16.94 -4.84
C SER A 7 -9.48 17.66 -5.30
N GLY A 8 -8.33 17.37 -4.71
CA GLY A 8 -7.06 18.05 -5.03
C GLY A 8 -6.97 19.49 -4.51
N ARG A 9 -7.91 19.93 -3.67
CA ARG A 9 -7.86 21.22 -3.02
C ARG A 9 -7.09 21.13 -1.72
N VAL A 10 -6.12 22.01 -1.54
CA VAL A 10 -5.43 22.20 -0.27
C VAL A 10 -6.14 23.26 0.52
N SER A 11 -6.69 22.88 1.66
CA SER A 11 -7.15 23.83 2.66
C SER A 11 -6.17 23.85 3.82
N VAL A 12 -5.70 25.05 4.17
CA VAL A 12 -5.02 25.29 5.44
C VAL A 12 -6.09 25.70 6.43
N LYS A 13 -6.61 24.76 7.23
CA LYS A 13 -7.45 25.13 8.36
C LYS A 13 -6.60 25.86 9.39
N LYS A 14 -6.99 27.07 9.74
CA LYS A 14 -6.50 27.74 10.94
C LYS A 14 -6.73 26.82 12.12
N SER A 15 -5.70 26.21 12.65
CA SER A 15 -5.78 25.67 14.00
C SER A 15 -5.99 26.87 14.93
N GLN A 16 -6.90 26.71 15.86
CA GLN A 16 -7.32 27.81 16.72
C GLN A 16 -6.11 28.58 17.25
N ALA A 17 -6.11 29.85 16.94
CA ALA A 17 -5.60 30.98 17.70
C ALA A 17 -4.11 31.33 17.69
N LYS A 18 -3.12 30.60 17.24
CA LYS A 18 -1.73 31.10 17.44
C LYS A 18 -0.85 31.32 16.21
N TYR A 19 -1.22 30.87 15.04
CA TYR A 19 -0.37 31.03 13.85
C TYR A 19 -1.08 31.74 12.71
N LYS A 20 -1.08 33.07 12.75
CA LYS A 20 -1.60 33.94 11.66
C LYS A 20 -0.80 33.81 10.35
N LEU A 21 0.33 33.11 10.33
CA LEU A 21 1.27 33.10 9.21
C LEU A 21 0.77 32.32 7.99
N PHE A 22 -0.16 31.39 8.13
CA PHE A 22 -0.62 30.53 7.03
C PHE A 22 -2.03 30.85 6.54
N GLY A 23 -2.63 31.94 6.99
CA GLY A 23 -4.01 32.29 6.64
C GLY A 23 -4.22 32.75 5.19
N PHE A 24 -3.15 32.92 4.41
CA PHE A 24 -3.19 33.33 3.00
C PHE A 24 -2.89 32.20 2.02
N LEU A 25 -2.53 31.01 2.50
CA LEU A 25 -2.34 29.84 1.65
C LEU A 25 -3.70 29.19 1.44
N THR A 26 -4.55 29.79 0.62
CA THR A 26 -5.88 29.28 0.29
C THR A 26 -5.90 28.65 -1.08
N ASP A 27 -6.63 27.60 -1.16
CA ASP A 27 -7.38 26.85 -2.17
C ASP A 27 -7.04 26.97 -3.67
N GLU A 28 -6.29 27.92 -4.16
CA GLU A 28 -6.34 28.27 -5.59
C GLU A 28 -5.36 27.54 -6.52
N VAL A 29 -4.37 26.80 -6.03
CA VAL A 29 -3.22 26.48 -6.90
C VAL A 29 -3.06 25.04 -7.28
N MET A 30 -3.77 24.14 -6.66
CA MET A 30 -3.44 22.72 -6.70
C MET A 30 -4.23 21.87 -7.68
N ALA A 31 -5.19 22.45 -8.39
CA ALA A 31 -6.17 21.69 -9.17
C ALA A 31 -5.68 21.20 -10.55
N GLN A 32 -4.47 21.55 -11.00
CA GLN A 32 -4.13 21.40 -12.42
C GLN A 32 -2.77 20.76 -12.75
N HIS A 33 -1.99 20.30 -11.79
CA HIS A 33 -0.73 19.64 -12.12
C HIS A 33 -0.95 18.14 -12.36
N PRO A 34 -0.58 17.56 -13.51
CA PRO A 34 -0.79 16.14 -13.80
C PRO A 34 -0.13 15.23 -12.74
N ASP A 35 0.97 15.64 -12.13
CA ASP A 35 1.64 14.91 -11.06
C ASP A 35 0.86 14.85 -9.75
N TYR A 36 -0.15 15.73 -9.55
CA TYR A 36 -1.03 15.70 -8.38
C TYR A 36 -2.11 14.62 -8.46
N ALA A 37 -2.21 13.92 -9.56
CA ALA A 37 -3.16 12.84 -9.71
C ALA A 37 -2.93 11.72 -8.68
N HIS A 38 -1.69 11.44 -8.30
CA HIS A 38 -1.35 10.33 -7.41
C HIS A 38 -1.40 10.76 -5.93
N MET A 39 -2.32 10.15 -5.16
CA MET A 39 -2.63 10.57 -3.79
C MET A 39 -1.46 10.45 -2.82
N ALA A 40 -0.62 9.43 -2.93
CA ALA A 40 0.55 9.28 -2.05
C ALA A 40 1.64 10.33 -2.31
N LYS A 41 1.69 10.93 -3.51
CA LYS A 41 2.66 11.97 -3.88
C LYS A 41 2.15 13.38 -3.54
N ASN A 42 0.84 13.57 -3.45
CA ASN A 42 0.21 14.87 -3.21
C ASN A 42 0.77 15.64 -2.01
N PRO A 43 0.98 15.04 -0.82
CA PRO A 43 1.49 15.78 0.34
C PRO A 43 2.84 16.45 0.06
N VAL A 44 3.70 15.81 -0.73
CA VAL A 44 5.02 16.35 -1.08
C VAL A 44 4.90 17.54 -2.02
N TYR A 45 4.04 17.46 -3.04
CA TYR A 45 3.80 18.59 -3.96
C TYR A 45 3.18 19.75 -3.23
N ILE A 46 2.19 19.52 -2.37
CA ILE A 46 1.55 20.53 -1.53
C ILE A 46 2.58 21.28 -0.68
N LEU A 47 3.45 20.52 -0.01
CA LEU A 47 4.51 21.13 0.82
C LEU A 47 5.49 21.94 -0.02
N ARG A 48 5.92 21.42 -1.17
CA ARG A 48 6.82 22.12 -2.09
C ARG A 48 6.23 23.44 -2.56
N ASP A 49 4.97 23.45 -2.96
CA ASP A 49 4.28 24.67 -3.40
C ASP A 49 4.12 25.69 -2.27
N ALA A 50 3.72 25.22 -1.09
CA ALA A 50 3.58 26.09 0.08
C ALA A 50 4.92 26.77 0.43
N LEU A 51 6.01 26.01 0.47
CA LEU A 51 7.34 26.51 0.75
C LEU A 51 7.82 27.50 -0.33
N SER A 52 7.59 27.18 -1.61
CA SER A 52 7.93 28.05 -2.73
C SER A 52 7.22 29.40 -2.65
N LYS A 53 5.91 29.40 -2.31
CA LYS A 53 5.12 30.64 -2.13
C LYS A 53 5.62 31.48 -0.94
N LEU A 54 6.22 30.84 0.05
CA LEU A 54 6.85 31.53 1.19
C LEU A 54 8.27 32.02 0.87
N GLY A 55 8.75 31.88 -0.38
CA GLY A 55 10.07 32.34 -0.81
C GLY A 55 11.22 31.35 -0.51
N PHE A 56 10.94 30.15 -0.03
CA PHE A 56 11.98 29.16 0.17
C PHE A 56 12.40 28.52 -1.16
N LYS A 57 13.71 28.26 -1.31
CA LYS A 57 14.23 27.51 -2.45
C LYS A 57 13.86 26.04 -2.27
N VAL A 58 13.00 25.53 -3.13
CA VAL A 58 12.50 24.15 -3.05
C VAL A 58 13.18 23.29 -4.12
N GLN A 59 13.66 22.11 -3.73
CA GLN A 59 14.18 21.13 -4.69
C GLN A 59 13.05 20.57 -5.55
N LYS A 60 13.17 20.69 -6.87
CA LYS A 60 12.28 20.09 -7.87
C LYS A 60 12.84 18.73 -8.29
N GLY A 61 12.89 17.78 -7.39
CA GLY A 61 13.29 16.39 -7.67
C GLY A 61 12.09 15.43 -7.69
N PRO A 62 12.29 14.16 -8.02
CA PRO A 62 11.25 13.14 -7.90
C PRO A 62 10.70 13.10 -6.47
N VAL A 63 9.46 12.67 -6.33
CA VAL A 63 8.87 12.45 -4.99
C VAL A 63 9.54 11.23 -4.38
N PRO A 64 10.03 11.31 -3.13
CA PRO A 64 10.59 10.16 -2.45
C PRO A 64 9.59 9.00 -2.37
N LEU A 65 10.10 7.78 -2.39
CA LEU A 65 9.27 6.60 -2.10
C LEU A 65 8.74 6.67 -0.66
N MET A 66 7.60 6.04 -0.44
CA MET A 66 7.11 5.82 0.92
C MET A 66 8.10 4.91 1.66
N ASP A 67 8.34 5.20 2.92
CA ASP A 67 9.28 4.43 3.74
C ASP A 67 8.82 4.44 5.21
N MET A 68 8.48 3.28 5.73
CA MET A 68 8.12 3.09 7.15
C MET A 68 9.30 3.27 8.09
N ARG A 69 10.53 3.27 7.56
CA ARG A 69 11.77 3.34 8.35
C ARG A 69 11.77 2.34 9.50
N LEU A 70 11.45 1.11 9.17
CA LEU A 70 11.54 0.01 10.13
C LEU A 70 13.00 -0.18 10.53
N ASP A 71 13.25 -0.29 11.81
CA ASP A 71 14.60 -0.58 12.32
C ASP A 71 14.91 -2.10 12.27
N ALA A 72 16.15 -2.45 12.56
CA ALA A 72 16.60 -3.84 12.52
C ALA A 72 15.87 -4.74 13.52
N THR A 73 15.46 -4.19 14.66
CA THR A 73 14.72 -4.94 15.69
C THR A 73 13.31 -5.25 15.22
N GLU A 74 12.63 -4.27 14.64
CA GLU A 74 11.29 -4.43 14.06
C GLU A 74 11.29 -5.43 12.91
N LEU A 75 12.27 -5.33 12.00
CA LEU A 75 12.42 -6.27 10.89
C LEU A 75 12.68 -7.70 11.37
N ALA A 76 13.56 -7.88 12.38
CA ALA A 76 13.82 -9.18 12.97
C ALA A 76 12.59 -9.74 13.69
N HIS A 77 11.81 -8.89 14.36
CA HIS A 77 10.55 -9.29 14.98
C HIS A 77 9.53 -9.74 13.94
N GLY A 78 9.30 -8.94 12.88
CA GLY A 78 8.39 -9.30 11.80
C GLY A 78 8.75 -10.62 11.13
N LYS A 79 10.05 -10.86 10.87
CA LYS A 79 10.53 -12.15 10.35
C LYS A 79 10.25 -13.30 11.32
N ALA A 80 10.51 -13.10 12.61
CA ALA A 80 10.26 -14.13 13.62
C ALA A 80 8.76 -14.46 13.76
N GLU A 81 7.87 -13.47 13.66
CA GLU A 81 6.42 -13.70 13.65
C GLU A 81 5.98 -14.49 12.39
N LEU A 82 6.54 -14.15 11.23
CA LEU A 82 6.29 -14.91 10.01
C LEU A 82 6.75 -16.37 10.15
N ASP A 83 7.97 -16.61 10.64
CA ASP A 83 8.57 -17.93 10.78
C ASP A 83 7.82 -18.85 11.76
N LYS A 84 7.05 -18.29 12.69
CA LYS A 84 6.16 -19.08 13.57
C LYS A 84 4.93 -19.63 12.83
N LEU A 85 4.53 -19.00 11.74
CA LEU A 85 3.29 -19.30 11.03
C LEU A 85 3.50 -20.19 9.81
N VAL A 86 4.69 -20.15 9.21
CA VAL A 86 4.98 -20.78 7.93
C VAL A 86 6.25 -21.61 7.99
N THR A 87 6.60 -22.29 6.90
CA THR A 87 7.88 -23.02 6.77
C THR A 87 9.03 -22.00 6.58
N PRO A 88 9.94 -21.83 7.54
CA PRO A 88 10.91 -20.73 7.54
C PRO A 88 11.89 -20.74 6.34
N GLU A 89 12.15 -21.95 5.77
CA GLU A 89 13.07 -22.12 4.64
C GLU A 89 12.46 -21.71 3.29
N LYS A 90 11.13 -21.53 3.23
CA LYS A 90 10.43 -21.11 2.02
C LYS A 90 10.21 -19.60 2.04
N LYS A 91 10.39 -18.98 0.88
CA LYS A 91 9.97 -17.59 0.63
C LYS A 91 8.46 -17.46 0.75
N THR A 92 7.96 -16.27 1.07
CA THR A 92 6.54 -16.06 1.37
C THR A 92 5.89 -15.05 0.43
N ILE A 93 4.72 -15.40 -0.08
CA ILE A 93 3.75 -14.49 -0.70
C ILE A 93 2.78 -14.04 0.40
N CYS A 94 2.69 -12.74 0.65
CA CYS A 94 1.77 -12.18 1.63
C CYS A 94 0.51 -11.68 0.94
N ILE A 95 -0.66 -12.00 1.48
CA ILE A 95 -1.94 -11.53 0.95
C ILE A 95 -2.73 -10.75 2.00
N PHE A 96 -3.56 -9.80 1.55
CA PHE A 96 -4.52 -9.09 2.38
C PHE A 96 -5.86 -9.07 1.64
N THR A 97 -6.81 -9.86 2.12
CA THR A 97 -8.04 -10.15 1.37
C THR A 97 -9.17 -9.16 1.63
N PHE A 98 -9.00 -8.25 2.60
CA PHE A 98 -10.04 -7.31 3.00
C PHE A 98 -9.82 -5.90 2.43
N ALA A 99 -10.93 -5.21 2.19
CA ALA A 99 -10.99 -3.77 1.95
C ALA A 99 -12.35 -3.23 2.40
N THR A 100 -12.48 -1.92 2.55
CA THR A 100 -13.74 -1.31 2.96
C THR A 100 -14.69 -1.07 1.79
N GLY A 101 -15.98 -1.36 1.99
CA GLY A 101 -17.06 -1.08 1.03
C GLY A 101 -16.90 -1.84 -0.29
N SER A 102 -17.18 -1.17 -1.39
CA SER A 102 -17.17 -1.77 -2.75
C SER A 102 -15.78 -2.20 -3.24
N LYS A 103 -14.73 -1.86 -2.55
CA LYS A 103 -13.36 -2.30 -2.87
C LYS A 103 -13.03 -3.69 -2.34
N CYS A 104 -13.86 -4.22 -1.44
CA CYS A 104 -13.67 -5.56 -0.89
C CYS A 104 -14.17 -6.61 -1.88
N TYR A 105 -13.26 -7.47 -2.31
CA TYR A 105 -13.62 -8.62 -3.14
C TYR A 105 -14.24 -9.71 -2.27
N SER A 106 -15.20 -10.43 -2.84
CA SER A 106 -15.90 -11.52 -2.15
C SER A 106 -15.04 -12.79 -2.04
N PRO A 107 -15.44 -13.76 -1.18
CA PRO A 107 -14.79 -15.07 -1.14
C PRO A 107 -14.78 -15.78 -2.50
N GLU A 108 -15.85 -15.65 -3.30
CA GLU A 108 -15.95 -16.26 -4.63
C GLU A 108 -14.90 -15.72 -5.60
N TRP A 109 -14.44 -14.49 -5.38
CA TRP A 109 -13.35 -13.89 -6.15
C TRP A 109 -11.97 -14.29 -5.60
N TRP A 110 -11.79 -14.27 -4.27
CA TRP A 110 -10.49 -14.52 -3.65
C TRP A 110 -10.08 -16.00 -3.65
N LEU A 111 -11.03 -16.94 -3.47
CA LEU A 111 -10.70 -18.36 -3.41
C LEU A 111 -10.03 -18.88 -4.70
N PRO A 112 -10.51 -18.57 -5.92
CA PRO A 112 -9.81 -18.94 -7.15
C PRO A 112 -8.40 -18.35 -7.25
N VAL A 113 -8.20 -17.11 -6.83
CA VAL A 113 -6.87 -16.46 -6.82
C VAL A 113 -5.94 -17.19 -5.86
N TYR A 114 -6.39 -17.44 -4.64
CA TYR A 114 -5.62 -18.15 -3.62
C TYR A 114 -5.22 -19.58 -4.08
N GLU A 115 -6.15 -20.36 -4.59
CA GLU A 115 -5.87 -21.72 -5.08
C GLU A 115 -4.93 -21.70 -6.30
N THR A 116 -5.06 -20.73 -7.19
CA THR A 116 -4.13 -20.54 -8.31
C THR A 116 -2.71 -20.23 -7.81
N LEU A 117 -2.57 -19.30 -6.87
CA LEU A 117 -1.26 -18.98 -6.27
C LEU A 117 -0.64 -20.21 -5.60
N LYS A 118 -1.42 -20.95 -4.82
CA LYS A 118 -0.97 -22.15 -4.13
C LYS A 118 -0.50 -23.25 -5.09
N HIS A 119 -1.21 -23.43 -6.19
CA HIS A 119 -0.86 -24.40 -7.23
C HIS A 119 0.39 -23.98 -8.02
N ARG A 120 0.50 -22.70 -8.35
CA ARG A 120 1.58 -22.15 -9.18
C ARG A 120 2.90 -21.99 -8.42
N PHE A 121 2.82 -21.78 -7.09
CA PHE A 121 3.98 -21.52 -6.22
C PHE A 121 4.08 -22.53 -5.06
N PRO A 122 4.21 -23.85 -5.34
CA PRO A 122 4.24 -24.89 -4.30
C PRO A 122 5.46 -24.77 -3.37
N ASP A 123 6.52 -24.10 -3.84
CA ASP A 123 7.75 -23.88 -3.08
C ASP A 123 7.74 -22.57 -2.27
N TYR A 124 6.62 -21.85 -2.30
CA TYR A 124 6.40 -20.65 -1.51
C TYR A 124 5.37 -20.89 -0.42
N ASN A 125 5.52 -20.18 0.69
CA ASN A 125 4.44 -20.01 1.64
C ASN A 125 3.45 -18.96 1.13
N ILE A 126 2.20 -19.08 1.55
CA ILE A 126 1.22 -18.01 1.44
C ILE A 126 0.76 -17.67 2.85
N ALA A 127 0.87 -16.42 3.27
CA ALA A 127 0.40 -15.94 4.57
C ALA A 127 -0.58 -14.79 4.38
N GLU A 128 -1.64 -14.75 5.19
CA GLU A 128 -2.65 -13.70 5.14
C GLU A 128 -2.48 -12.75 6.32
N VAL A 129 -2.38 -11.46 6.05
CA VAL A 129 -2.55 -10.40 7.07
C VAL A 129 -4.04 -10.14 7.24
N LEU A 130 -4.52 -10.13 8.48
CA LEU A 130 -5.92 -9.87 8.78
C LEU A 130 -6.19 -8.38 9.06
N PRO A 131 -7.37 -7.88 8.71
CA PRO A 131 -7.82 -6.53 9.08
C PRO A 131 -8.18 -6.46 10.57
N ALA A 132 -8.41 -5.23 11.07
CA ALA A 132 -8.87 -5.00 12.44
C ALA A 132 -10.19 -5.72 12.77
N GLU A 133 -11.01 -5.98 11.77
CA GLU A 133 -12.26 -6.72 11.84
C GLU A 133 -12.05 -8.22 12.05
N ASN A 134 -10.81 -8.72 11.94
CA ASN A 134 -10.43 -10.12 12.07
C ASN A 134 -11.25 -11.05 11.16
N VAL A 135 -11.36 -10.69 9.89
CA VAL A 135 -12.08 -11.43 8.85
C VAL A 135 -11.15 -11.83 7.70
N SER A 136 -11.47 -12.93 7.02
CA SER A 136 -10.74 -13.45 5.87
C SER A 136 -11.70 -13.76 4.73
N GLN A 137 -11.38 -13.35 3.51
CA GLN A 137 -12.18 -13.70 2.33
C GLN A 137 -11.78 -15.05 1.72
N ILE A 138 -10.78 -15.71 2.29
CA ILE A 138 -10.40 -17.09 1.95
C ILE A 138 -10.74 -18.08 3.06
N ASN A 139 -11.65 -17.72 3.97
CA ASN A 139 -12.08 -18.55 5.10
C ASN A 139 -10.90 -19.05 5.98
N PHE A 140 -9.89 -18.23 6.19
CA PHE A 140 -8.67 -18.56 6.94
C PHE A 140 -7.93 -19.78 6.38
N ALA A 141 -7.97 -19.99 5.06
CA ALA A 141 -7.32 -21.13 4.40
C ALA A 141 -5.79 -21.03 4.38
N ALA A 142 -5.22 -19.84 4.56
CA ALA A 142 -3.79 -19.61 4.75
C ALA A 142 -3.47 -19.38 6.24
N PRO A 143 -2.21 -19.60 6.70
CA PRO A 143 -1.74 -19.06 7.97
C PRO A 143 -1.99 -17.57 8.08
N THR A 144 -2.49 -17.11 9.23
CA THR A 144 -2.94 -15.74 9.41
C THR A 144 -2.11 -14.99 10.44
N PHE A 145 -1.79 -13.74 10.14
CA PHE A 145 -1.19 -12.78 11.06
C PHE A 145 -2.18 -11.67 11.42
N TYR A 146 -2.31 -11.40 12.70
CA TYR A 146 -3.19 -10.35 13.21
C TYR A 146 -2.46 -9.47 14.21
N SER A 147 -2.51 -8.16 13.99
CA SER A 147 -2.03 -7.16 14.94
C SER A 147 -2.83 -5.85 14.83
N HIS A 148 -2.88 -5.09 15.90
CA HIS A 148 -3.37 -3.71 15.92
C HIS A 148 -2.25 -2.69 15.71
N ASP A 149 -0.99 -3.11 15.77
CA ASP A 149 0.17 -2.25 15.56
C ASP A 149 0.54 -2.22 14.07
N VAL A 150 0.42 -1.04 13.48
CA VAL A 150 0.75 -0.80 12.07
C VAL A 150 2.22 -1.10 11.77
N ARG A 151 3.12 -0.92 12.73
CA ARG A 151 4.55 -1.21 12.54
C ARG A 151 4.84 -2.71 12.58
N GLU A 152 4.15 -3.46 13.44
CA GLU A 152 4.23 -4.92 13.43
C GLU A 152 3.71 -5.50 12.11
N ILE A 153 2.55 -5.00 11.62
CA ILE A 153 2.02 -5.38 10.32
C ILE A 153 3.03 -5.07 9.20
N ALA A 154 3.61 -3.87 9.22
CA ALA A 154 4.61 -3.46 8.24
C ALA A 154 5.85 -4.35 8.26
N ALA A 155 6.36 -4.69 9.44
CA ALA A 155 7.52 -5.56 9.63
C ALA A 155 7.24 -7.01 9.18
N PHE A 156 6.04 -7.53 9.46
CA PHE A 156 5.60 -8.83 8.97
C PHE A 156 5.56 -8.86 7.43
N ILE A 157 4.96 -7.85 6.80
CA ILE A 157 4.91 -7.73 5.34
C ILE A 157 6.32 -7.58 4.75
N ALA A 158 7.21 -6.83 5.39
CA ALA A 158 8.59 -6.64 4.95
C ALA A 158 9.41 -7.95 4.92
N ALA A 159 8.97 -8.98 5.64
CA ALA A 159 9.59 -10.31 5.63
C ALA A 159 9.08 -11.20 4.46
N SER A 160 8.21 -10.70 3.59
CA SER A 160 7.69 -11.41 2.42
C SER A 160 8.30 -10.90 1.11
N GLU A 161 8.30 -11.77 0.08
CA GLU A 161 8.86 -11.45 -1.25
C GLU A 161 7.93 -10.57 -2.08
N VAL A 162 6.62 -10.73 -1.89
CA VAL A 162 5.59 -9.96 -2.59
C VAL A 162 4.34 -9.87 -1.75
N PHE A 163 3.64 -8.76 -1.87
CA PHE A 163 2.35 -8.52 -1.24
C PHE A 163 1.25 -8.34 -2.29
N ILE A 164 0.07 -8.91 -2.04
CA ILE A 164 -1.10 -8.80 -2.91
C ILE A 164 -2.29 -8.33 -2.08
N GLY A 165 -2.94 -7.24 -2.47
CA GLY A 165 -4.12 -6.75 -1.76
C GLY A 165 -4.90 -5.68 -2.52
N ALA A 166 -6.17 -5.49 -2.16
CA ALA A 166 -7.02 -4.46 -2.73
C ALA A 166 -6.55 -3.05 -2.34
N ASP A 167 -7.01 -2.04 -3.09
CA ASP A 167 -6.81 -0.62 -2.78
C ASP A 167 -7.25 -0.31 -1.34
N SER A 168 -6.29 -0.24 -0.45
CA SER A 168 -6.46 -0.09 0.99
C SER A 168 -5.24 0.57 1.64
N GLY A 169 -5.38 0.98 2.91
CA GLY A 169 -4.25 1.48 3.69
C GLY A 169 -3.13 0.44 3.85
N ILE A 170 -3.47 -0.85 3.94
CA ILE A 170 -2.49 -1.94 4.08
C ILE A 170 -1.70 -2.15 2.78
N MET A 171 -2.31 -1.97 1.60
CA MET A 171 -1.59 -1.98 0.32
C MET A 171 -0.51 -0.88 0.27
N HIS A 172 -0.84 0.33 0.73
CA HIS A 172 0.16 1.41 0.81
C HIS A 172 1.22 1.16 1.89
N LEU A 173 0.82 0.52 2.99
CA LEU A 173 1.75 0.10 4.04
C LEU A 173 2.76 -0.91 3.50
N ALA A 174 2.33 -1.89 2.70
CA ALA A 174 3.19 -2.86 2.04
C ALA A 174 4.23 -2.18 1.13
N SER A 175 3.81 -1.25 0.29
CA SER A 175 4.74 -0.42 -0.50
C SER A 175 5.73 0.35 0.37
N ALA A 176 5.27 0.93 1.49
CA ALA A 176 6.11 1.68 2.42
C ALA A 176 7.07 0.78 3.23
N SER A 177 6.77 -0.51 3.34
CA SER A 177 7.63 -1.55 3.93
C SER A 177 8.70 -2.07 2.95
N LYS A 178 8.75 -1.51 1.73
CA LYS A 178 9.66 -1.87 0.64
C LYS A 178 9.38 -3.23 0.00
N THR A 179 8.26 -3.83 0.29
CA THR A 179 7.82 -5.07 -0.34
C THR A 179 7.20 -4.77 -1.71
N PRO A 180 7.60 -5.47 -2.79
CA PRO A 180 6.90 -5.41 -4.07
C PRO A 180 5.42 -5.69 -3.87
N THR A 181 4.55 -4.81 -4.37
CA THR A 181 3.12 -4.82 -4.06
C THR A 181 2.28 -4.90 -5.32
N LEU A 182 1.42 -5.92 -5.43
CA LEU A 182 0.33 -5.96 -6.39
C LEU A 182 -0.91 -5.30 -5.76
N GLY A 183 -1.26 -4.12 -6.24
CA GLY A 183 -2.50 -3.43 -5.84
C GLY A 183 -3.65 -3.82 -6.76
N LEU A 184 -4.73 -4.37 -6.19
CA LEU A 184 -5.90 -4.83 -6.94
C LEU A 184 -6.95 -3.72 -7.03
N PHE A 185 -7.36 -3.38 -8.26
CA PHE A 185 -8.29 -2.29 -8.55
C PHE A 185 -9.45 -2.78 -9.40
N GLY A 186 -10.67 -2.76 -8.87
CA GLY A 186 -11.90 -3.09 -9.58
C GLY A 186 -12.86 -1.91 -9.74
N VAL A 187 -12.83 -0.96 -8.79
CA VAL A 187 -13.76 0.16 -8.73
C VAL A 187 -13.10 1.52 -8.60
N THR A 188 -11.86 1.57 -8.13
CA THR A 188 -11.10 2.81 -7.96
C THR A 188 -10.13 3.02 -9.11
N GLN A 189 -9.78 4.28 -9.36
CA GLN A 189 -8.85 4.65 -10.43
C GLN A 189 -7.41 4.33 -9.99
N SER A 190 -6.81 3.31 -10.59
CA SER A 190 -5.45 2.84 -10.24
C SER A 190 -4.42 3.96 -10.30
N PHE A 191 -4.42 4.80 -11.34
CA PHE A 191 -3.45 5.90 -11.48
C PHE A 191 -3.43 6.89 -10.32
N ARG A 192 -4.50 6.92 -9.49
CA ARG A 192 -4.58 7.78 -8.30
C ARG A 192 -4.07 7.11 -7.04
N TYR A 193 -4.23 5.81 -6.95
CA TYR A 193 -4.01 5.06 -5.70
C TYR A 193 -3.06 3.88 -5.85
N GLU A 194 -2.46 3.69 -7.03
CA GLU A 194 -1.52 2.58 -7.26
C GLU A 194 -0.38 2.58 -6.24
N PRO A 195 0.10 1.39 -5.84
CA PRO A 195 1.34 1.30 -5.10
C PRO A 195 2.48 1.77 -6.01
N TYR A 196 3.46 2.50 -5.48
CA TYR A 196 4.58 2.95 -6.30
C TYR A 196 5.93 2.66 -5.66
N GLY A 197 6.91 2.37 -6.52
CA GLY A 197 8.23 1.96 -6.12
C GLY A 197 8.36 0.47 -5.83
N ASN A 198 9.57 0.02 -5.57
CA ASN A 198 9.93 -1.35 -5.18
C ASN A 198 9.42 -2.44 -6.13
N GLY A 199 9.25 -2.14 -7.43
CA GLY A 199 8.69 -3.11 -8.38
C GLY A 199 7.18 -3.33 -8.27
N SER A 200 6.48 -2.48 -7.51
CA SER A 200 5.02 -2.57 -7.32
C SER A 200 4.25 -2.27 -8.60
N VAL A 201 3.09 -2.91 -8.77
CA VAL A 201 2.24 -2.78 -9.96
C VAL A 201 0.74 -2.71 -9.60
N PRO A 202 -0.04 -1.89 -10.30
CA PRO A 202 -1.49 -1.93 -10.21
C PRO A 202 -2.06 -3.01 -11.14
N ILE A 203 -3.12 -3.68 -10.69
CA ILE A 203 -3.85 -4.71 -11.44
C ILE A 203 -5.30 -4.26 -11.62
N ASP A 204 -5.75 -4.14 -12.87
CA ASP A 204 -7.18 -3.96 -13.16
C ASP A 204 -7.86 -5.34 -13.14
N THR A 205 -8.59 -5.60 -12.06
CA THR A 205 -9.28 -6.89 -11.84
C THR A 205 -10.54 -7.08 -12.70
N ASN A 206 -10.97 -6.06 -13.43
CA ASN A 206 -12.07 -6.19 -14.39
C ASN A 206 -11.65 -6.95 -15.67
N VAL A 207 -10.32 -6.99 -15.94
CA VAL A 207 -9.75 -7.61 -17.15
C VAL A 207 -8.65 -8.63 -16.86
N THR A 208 -8.27 -8.81 -15.59
CA THR A 208 -7.17 -9.69 -15.16
C THR A 208 -7.71 -10.82 -14.31
N ASP A 209 -7.59 -12.04 -14.77
CA ASP A 209 -8.01 -13.23 -14.05
C ASP A 209 -6.94 -13.77 -13.08
N ALA A 210 -7.25 -14.84 -12.35
CA ALA A 210 -6.36 -15.44 -11.36
C ALA A 210 -5.04 -15.96 -11.96
N ASN A 211 -5.07 -16.49 -13.20
CA ASN A 211 -3.85 -16.97 -13.87
C ASN A 211 -2.95 -15.81 -14.27
N ALA A 212 -3.51 -14.75 -14.82
CA ALA A 212 -2.76 -13.56 -15.20
C ALA A 212 -2.17 -12.85 -13.95
N ILE A 213 -2.88 -12.83 -12.82
CA ILE A 213 -2.33 -12.37 -11.53
C ILE A 213 -1.11 -13.22 -11.13
N ALA A 214 -1.21 -14.54 -11.22
CA ALA A 214 -0.10 -15.44 -10.90
C ALA A 214 1.09 -15.25 -11.85
N ASP A 215 0.87 -14.98 -13.13
CA ASP A 215 1.96 -14.68 -14.08
C ASP A 215 2.70 -13.39 -13.72
N ILE A 216 1.98 -12.36 -13.25
CA ILE A 216 2.60 -11.12 -12.78
C ILE A 216 3.40 -11.36 -11.50
N VAL A 217 2.87 -12.16 -10.57
CA VAL A 217 3.59 -12.58 -9.35
C VAL A 217 4.90 -13.29 -9.72
N ALA A 218 4.85 -14.26 -10.65
CA ALA A 218 6.05 -14.95 -11.15
C ALA A 218 7.09 -13.96 -11.67
N GLY A 219 6.69 -12.99 -12.50
CA GLY A 219 7.57 -11.97 -13.04
C GLY A 219 8.18 -11.01 -12.00
N ILE A 220 7.59 -10.89 -10.80
CA ILE A 220 8.18 -10.17 -9.68
C ILE A 220 9.18 -11.07 -8.93
N LEU A 221 8.80 -12.31 -8.65
CA LEU A 221 9.62 -13.27 -7.91
C LEU A 221 10.91 -13.64 -8.67
N ASP A 222 10.88 -13.65 -10.01
CA ASP A 222 12.05 -13.94 -10.86
C ASP A 222 13.10 -12.80 -10.85
N LYS A 223 12.76 -11.62 -10.37
CA LYS A 223 13.65 -10.44 -10.31
C LYS A 223 14.34 -10.26 -8.96
N GLY A 224 13.89 -10.95 -7.93
CA GLY A 224 14.42 -10.91 -6.55
C GLY A 224 15.30 -12.11 -6.25
#